data_3ae6075ea3a08c5aeb0008ab352e18e2
#
_entry.id   3ae6075ea3a08c5aeb0008ab352e18e2
#
_cell.length_a   1.000
_cell.length_b   1.000
_cell.length_c   1.000
_cell.angle_alpha   90.00
_cell.angle_beta   90.00
_cell.angle_gamma   90.00
#
_symmetry.space_group_name_H-M   'P 1'
#
loop_
_entity.id
_entity.type
_entity.pdbx_description
1 polymer ?
#
loop_
_entity_poly.entity_id
_entity_poly.type
_entity_poly.pdbx_seq_one_letter_code
_entity_poly.pdbx_strand_id
1 'polypeptide(L)'
;MVGTRPEAIKLLSVIRALDASAYYEPLVVSTGQHYKMVQDILDLAGIACEVTLWSGSRQANLNARVASVMERFEDFCAERFEVHSDRTPNEEDVLQGRFPAAVIVHGDTSSAMAAALSAFHKGIPVMHVEAGLRTGDIRSPFPEEMN
;
A
#
# COMPACT_ATOMS: atom_id res chain seq x y z
N MET A 1 -2.22 1.05 -2.17
CA MET A 1 -2.02 -0.15 -1.32
C MET A 1 -3.30 -0.46 -0.57
N VAL A 2 -3.75 -1.71 -0.57
CA VAL A 2 -4.97 -2.15 0.12
C VAL A 2 -4.70 -3.44 0.89
N GLY A 3 -5.09 -3.53 2.15
CA GLY A 3 -4.86 -4.72 2.99
C GLY A 3 -6.16 -5.28 3.58
N THR A 4 -7.15 -4.43 3.76
CA THR A 4 -8.42 -4.80 4.41
C THR A 4 -9.61 -4.39 3.55
N ARG A 5 -10.78 -5.00 3.84
CA ARG A 5 -12.01 -4.68 3.15
C ARG A 5 -12.43 -3.20 3.26
N PRO A 6 -12.37 -2.57 4.44
CA PRO A 6 -12.68 -1.14 4.55
C PRO A 6 -11.78 -0.25 3.71
N GLU A 7 -10.47 -0.54 3.70
CA GLU A 7 -9.51 0.19 2.85
C GLU A 7 -9.86 0.04 1.37
N ALA A 8 -10.13 -1.18 0.91
CA ALA A 8 -10.53 -1.42 -0.48
C ALA A 8 -11.76 -0.59 -0.85
N ILE A 9 -12.83 -0.65 -0.04
CA ILE A 9 -14.08 0.08 -0.31
C ILE A 9 -13.84 1.61 -0.37
N LYS A 10 -13.12 2.16 0.61
CA LYS A 10 -12.90 3.60 0.71
C LYS A 10 -11.97 4.14 -0.38
N LEU A 11 -11.00 3.33 -0.83
CA LEU A 11 -10.09 3.72 -1.91
C LEU A 11 -10.67 3.54 -3.32
N LEU A 12 -11.84 2.90 -3.51
CA LEU A 12 -12.44 2.75 -4.84
C LEU A 12 -12.63 4.07 -5.58
N SER A 13 -13.09 5.12 -4.88
CA SER A 13 -13.30 6.43 -5.48
C SER A 13 -11.99 7.10 -5.89
N VAL A 14 -10.94 6.92 -5.10
CA VAL A 14 -9.60 7.43 -5.39
C VAL A 14 -9.01 6.70 -6.59
N ILE A 15 -9.09 5.36 -6.62
CA ILE A 15 -8.58 4.55 -7.73
C ILE A 15 -9.26 4.96 -9.04
N ARG A 16 -10.60 5.06 -9.04
CA ARG A 16 -11.35 5.47 -10.23
C ARG A 16 -11.05 6.89 -10.69
N ALA A 17 -10.83 7.81 -9.76
CA ALA A 17 -10.47 9.18 -10.09
C ALA A 17 -9.08 9.27 -10.72
N LEU A 18 -8.14 8.46 -10.24
CA LEU A 18 -6.80 8.35 -10.82
C LEU A 18 -6.84 7.69 -12.20
N ASP A 19 -7.60 6.59 -12.35
CA ASP A 19 -7.77 5.86 -13.61
C ASP A 19 -8.40 6.72 -14.72
N ALA A 20 -9.33 7.61 -14.33
CA ALA A 20 -9.93 8.57 -15.25
C ALA A 20 -9.01 9.76 -15.60
N SER A 21 -7.88 9.91 -14.94
CA SER A 21 -6.92 10.98 -15.16
C SER A 21 -6.04 10.68 -16.37
N ALA A 22 -5.74 11.71 -17.17
CA ALA A 22 -4.76 11.59 -18.25
C ALA A 22 -3.29 11.59 -17.76
N TYR A 23 -3.06 11.80 -16.47
CA TYR A 23 -1.73 11.99 -15.89
C TYR A 23 -1.27 10.85 -14.99
N TYR A 24 -2.18 9.98 -14.56
CA TYR A 24 -1.88 8.94 -13.58
C TYR A 24 -2.33 7.57 -14.05
N GLU A 25 -1.54 6.56 -13.73
CA GLU A 25 -1.86 5.15 -13.88
C GLU A 25 -1.87 4.51 -12.49
N PRO A 26 -3.05 4.20 -11.92
CA PRO A 26 -3.14 3.61 -10.60
C PRO A 26 -2.79 2.12 -10.66
N LEU A 27 -1.77 1.71 -9.91
CA LEU A 27 -1.47 0.31 -9.66
C LEU A 27 -2.04 -0.12 -8.31
N VAL A 28 -2.96 -1.07 -8.31
CA VAL A 28 -3.57 -1.58 -7.09
C VAL A 28 -2.77 -2.76 -6.57
N VAL A 29 -2.15 -2.57 -5.40
CA VAL A 29 -1.32 -3.58 -4.74
C VAL A 29 -1.99 -4.01 -3.44
N SER A 30 -2.27 -5.30 -3.30
CA SER A 30 -2.84 -5.89 -2.07
C SER A 30 -1.72 -6.31 -1.13
N THR A 31 -1.82 -5.93 0.15
CA THR A 31 -0.90 -6.46 1.18
C THR A 31 -1.18 -7.92 1.54
N GLY A 32 -2.36 -8.46 1.17
CA GLY A 32 -2.77 -9.83 1.44
C GLY A 32 -3.40 -10.06 2.81
N GLN A 33 -3.54 -9.05 3.66
CA GLN A 33 -4.07 -9.20 5.03
C GLN A 33 -5.46 -9.84 5.05
N HIS A 34 -6.40 -9.32 4.24
CA HIS A 34 -7.75 -9.88 4.07
C HIS A 34 -7.97 -10.26 2.60
N TYR A 35 -7.05 -11.05 2.02
CA TYR A 35 -6.95 -11.32 0.59
C TYR A 35 -8.30 -11.52 -0.09
N LYS A 36 -9.09 -12.50 0.35
CA LYS A 36 -10.36 -12.83 -0.31
C LYS A 36 -11.36 -11.67 -0.29
N MET A 37 -11.48 -10.99 0.86
CA MET A 37 -12.43 -9.87 1.01
C MET A 37 -12.02 -8.66 0.17
N VAL A 38 -10.73 -8.42 0.04
CA VAL A 38 -10.19 -7.35 -0.83
C VAL A 38 -10.43 -7.70 -2.28
N GLN A 39 -10.11 -8.94 -2.69
CA GLN A 39 -10.32 -9.40 -4.06
C GLN A 39 -11.78 -9.32 -4.47
N ASP A 40 -12.72 -9.81 -3.64
CA ASP A 40 -14.16 -9.74 -3.89
C ASP A 40 -14.63 -8.29 -4.16
N ILE A 41 -14.10 -7.30 -3.45
CA ILE A 41 -14.42 -5.87 -3.65
C ILE A 41 -13.84 -5.33 -4.95
N LEU A 42 -12.59 -5.66 -5.25
CA LEU A 42 -11.92 -5.22 -6.48
C LEU A 42 -12.60 -5.84 -7.71
N ASP A 43 -12.92 -7.13 -7.67
CA ASP A 43 -13.61 -7.84 -8.75
C ASP A 43 -15.00 -7.23 -9.02
N LEU A 44 -15.76 -6.95 -7.95
CA LEU A 44 -17.08 -6.30 -8.07
C LEU A 44 -16.97 -4.90 -8.67
N ALA A 45 -15.86 -4.20 -8.40
CA ALA A 45 -15.61 -2.88 -8.96
C ALA A 45 -14.99 -2.91 -10.36
N GLY A 46 -14.62 -4.08 -10.90
CA GLY A 46 -13.91 -4.23 -12.17
C GLY A 46 -12.49 -3.68 -12.13
N ILE A 47 -11.84 -3.70 -10.96
CA ILE A 47 -10.49 -3.18 -10.76
C ILE A 47 -9.52 -4.35 -10.63
N ALA A 48 -8.49 -4.37 -11.48
CA ALA A 48 -7.42 -5.36 -11.40
C ALA A 48 -6.52 -5.10 -10.18
N CYS A 49 -6.12 -6.18 -9.49
CA CYS A 49 -5.05 -6.14 -8.50
C CYS A 49 -3.74 -6.53 -9.19
N GLU A 50 -2.76 -5.63 -9.18
CA GLU A 50 -1.45 -5.85 -9.85
C GLU A 50 -0.71 -7.01 -9.19
N VAL A 51 -0.62 -6.97 -7.85
CA VAL A 51 0.05 -8.00 -7.06
C VAL A 51 -0.53 -8.09 -5.66
N THR A 52 -0.43 -9.30 -5.08
CA THR A 52 -0.67 -9.52 -3.65
C THR A 52 0.66 -9.85 -2.98
N LEU A 53 1.10 -8.96 -2.07
CA LEU A 53 2.43 -9.05 -1.47
C LEU A 53 2.58 -10.23 -0.51
N TRP A 54 1.54 -10.57 0.25
CA TRP A 54 1.61 -11.63 1.24
C TRP A 54 0.60 -12.74 0.96
N SER A 55 1.10 -13.97 0.87
CA SER A 55 0.27 -15.18 0.67
C SER A 55 0.43 -16.20 1.83
N GLY A 56 1.01 -15.78 2.94
CA GLY A 56 1.32 -16.63 4.07
C GLY A 56 0.12 -17.11 4.89
N SER A 57 0.36 -18.00 5.85
CA SER A 57 -0.71 -18.58 6.68
C SER A 57 -1.41 -17.52 7.55
N ARG A 58 -2.71 -17.73 7.80
CA ARG A 58 -3.50 -16.92 8.75
C ARG A 58 -2.93 -16.88 10.17
N GLN A 59 -2.03 -17.78 10.51
CA GLN A 59 -1.44 -17.94 11.85
C GLN A 59 -0.16 -17.13 12.06
N ALA A 60 0.36 -16.43 11.04
CA ALA A 60 1.51 -15.57 11.23
C ALA A 60 1.20 -14.44 12.23
N ASN A 61 2.11 -14.19 13.16
CA ASN A 61 1.98 -13.08 14.08
C ASN A 61 2.10 -11.73 13.33
N LEU A 62 1.74 -10.65 13.99
CA LEU A 62 1.71 -9.30 13.40
C LEU A 62 3.09 -8.89 12.84
N ASN A 63 4.16 -9.15 13.59
CA ASN A 63 5.52 -8.80 13.17
C ASN A 63 5.92 -9.53 11.88
N ALA A 64 5.63 -10.83 11.77
CA ALA A 64 5.92 -11.60 10.56
C ALA A 64 5.14 -11.07 9.35
N ARG A 65 3.90 -10.62 9.55
CA ARG A 65 3.10 -9.99 8.50
C ARG A 65 3.69 -8.67 8.05
N VAL A 66 4.04 -7.79 8.97
CA VAL A 66 4.67 -6.50 8.68
C VAL A 66 5.98 -6.71 7.91
N ALA A 67 6.86 -7.58 8.42
CA ALA A 67 8.13 -7.90 7.76
C ALA A 67 7.91 -8.41 6.33
N SER A 68 6.97 -9.35 6.15
CA SER A 68 6.68 -9.90 4.81
C SER A 68 6.12 -8.86 3.84
N VAL A 69 5.25 -7.95 4.30
CA VAL A 69 4.77 -6.85 3.46
C VAL A 69 5.92 -5.95 3.03
N MET A 70 6.82 -5.62 3.96
CA MET A 70 7.98 -4.78 3.67
C MET A 70 8.94 -5.43 2.66
N GLU A 71 9.32 -6.69 2.87
CA GLU A 71 10.19 -7.44 1.96
C GLU A 71 9.58 -7.58 0.56
N ARG A 72 8.31 -7.99 0.49
CA ARG A 72 7.63 -8.16 -0.80
C ARG A 72 7.36 -6.86 -1.53
N PHE A 73 7.17 -5.77 -0.81
CA PHE A 73 7.05 -4.45 -1.44
C PHE A 73 8.39 -4.02 -2.06
N GLU A 74 9.51 -4.37 -1.42
CA GLU A 74 10.86 -4.16 -1.97
C GLU A 74 11.03 -4.93 -3.28
N ASP A 75 10.73 -6.24 -3.27
CA ASP A 75 10.80 -7.10 -4.46
C ASP A 75 9.93 -6.54 -5.60
N PHE A 76 8.67 -6.18 -5.30
CA PHE A 76 7.74 -5.60 -6.26
C PHE A 76 8.27 -4.29 -6.88
N CYS A 77 8.84 -3.40 -6.07
CA CYS A 77 9.42 -2.16 -6.56
C CYS A 77 10.64 -2.41 -7.46
N ALA A 78 11.47 -3.39 -7.13
CA ALA A 78 12.63 -3.74 -7.93
C ALA A 78 12.24 -4.41 -9.27
N GLU A 79 11.18 -5.22 -9.28
CA GLU A 79 10.70 -5.90 -10.47
C GLU A 79 9.90 -5.00 -11.42
N ARG A 80 9.06 -4.10 -10.85
CA ARG A 80 8.13 -3.27 -11.63
C ARG A 80 8.70 -1.91 -12.02
N PHE A 81 9.64 -1.41 -11.23
CA PHE A 81 10.24 -0.09 -11.38
C PHE A 81 11.76 -0.18 -11.29
N GLU A 82 12.47 0.83 -11.76
CA GLU A 82 13.94 0.94 -11.59
C GLU A 82 14.31 1.47 -10.19
N VAL A 83 13.64 0.98 -9.14
CA VAL A 83 13.85 1.42 -7.76
C VAL A 83 14.95 0.57 -7.12
N HIS A 84 16.16 1.10 -7.10
CA HIS A 84 17.32 0.49 -6.45
C HIS A 84 17.76 1.35 -5.26
N SER A 85 18.32 0.70 -4.25
CA SER A 85 18.72 1.33 -2.97
C SER A 85 19.82 2.39 -3.10
N ASP A 86 20.57 2.37 -4.18
CA ASP A 86 21.74 3.21 -4.43
C ASP A 86 21.48 4.42 -5.34
N ARG A 87 20.25 4.56 -5.82
CA ARG A 87 19.85 5.62 -6.75
C ARG A 87 18.75 6.51 -6.18
N THR A 88 19.01 7.81 -6.15
CA THR A 88 17.97 8.81 -5.89
C THR A 88 17.23 9.09 -7.20
N PRO A 89 15.91 8.87 -7.25
CA PRO A 89 15.10 9.15 -8.44
C PRO A 89 15.04 10.66 -8.70
N ASN A 90 14.83 11.03 -9.95
CA ASN A 90 14.57 12.39 -10.38
C ASN A 90 13.16 12.52 -10.99
N GLU A 91 12.75 13.74 -11.34
CA GLU A 91 11.42 14.00 -11.93
C GLU A 91 11.19 13.23 -13.23
N GLU A 92 12.22 13.06 -14.05
CA GLU A 92 12.12 12.33 -15.31
C GLU A 92 11.83 10.85 -15.10
N ASP A 93 12.39 10.24 -14.05
CA ASP A 93 12.11 8.84 -13.70
C ASP A 93 10.63 8.64 -13.36
N VAL A 94 10.03 9.60 -12.65
CA VAL A 94 8.59 9.58 -12.33
C VAL A 94 7.75 9.79 -13.59
N LEU A 95 8.08 10.80 -14.39
CA LEU A 95 7.33 11.12 -15.62
C LEU A 95 7.37 10.00 -16.66
N GLN A 96 8.45 9.22 -16.69
CA GLN A 96 8.62 8.07 -17.57
C GLN A 96 8.11 6.75 -16.98
N GLY A 97 7.50 6.78 -15.79
CA GLY A 97 6.96 5.58 -15.13
C GLY A 97 8.03 4.60 -14.64
N ARG A 98 9.29 5.02 -14.57
CA ARG A 98 10.39 4.22 -14.00
C ARG A 98 10.46 4.26 -12.48
N PHE A 99 9.73 5.20 -11.88
CA PHE A 99 9.64 5.36 -10.43
C PHE A 99 8.22 5.76 -10.03
N PRO A 100 7.67 5.24 -8.92
CA PRO A 100 6.33 5.60 -8.48
C PRO A 100 6.23 7.09 -8.11
N ALA A 101 5.20 7.77 -8.59
CA ALA A 101 4.94 9.16 -8.19
C ALA A 101 4.56 9.27 -6.70
N ALA A 102 3.80 8.30 -6.18
CA ALA A 102 3.46 8.19 -4.77
C ALA A 102 2.92 6.80 -4.43
N VAL A 103 2.96 6.45 -3.15
CA VAL A 103 2.21 5.34 -2.57
C VAL A 103 1.05 5.89 -1.77
N ILE A 104 -0.17 5.43 -2.08
CA ILE A 104 -1.37 5.81 -1.35
C ILE A 104 -1.73 4.71 -0.37
N VAL A 105 -1.85 5.05 0.91
CA VAL A 105 -2.29 4.18 2.00
C VAL A 105 -3.55 4.74 2.65
N HIS A 106 -4.27 3.91 3.40
CA HIS A 106 -5.51 4.31 4.05
C HIS A 106 -5.56 3.81 5.49
N GLY A 107 -6.01 4.69 6.40
CA GLY A 107 -6.33 4.35 7.78
C GLY A 107 -5.11 4.01 8.63
N ASP A 108 -5.35 3.15 9.61
CA ASP A 108 -4.46 2.90 10.74
C ASP A 108 -4.06 1.43 10.90
N THR A 109 -4.17 0.64 9.85
CA THR A 109 -3.78 -0.78 9.92
C THR A 109 -2.27 -0.95 9.85
N SER A 110 -1.77 -2.06 10.42
CA SER A 110 -0.37 -2.44 10.25
C SER A 110 0.05 -2.65 8.79
N SER A 111 -0.90 -2.96 7.91
CA SER A 111 -0.67 -3.00 6.47
C SER A 111 -0.39 -1.62 5.90
N ALA A 112 -1.17 -0.61 6.28
CA ALA A 112 -0.95 0.78 5.88
C ALA A 112 0.39 1.29 6.39
N MET A 113 0.71 1.05 7.67
CA MET A 113 2.00 1.40 8.26
C MET A 113 3.18 0.73 7.53
N ALA A 114 3.12 -0.59 7.33
CA ALA A 114 4.20 -1.33 6.67
C ALA A 114 4.45 -0.82 5.24
N ALA A 115 3.37 -0.58 4.49
CA ALA A 115 3.45 -0.02 3.14
C ALA A 115 4.02 1.41 3.12
N ALA A 116 3.56 2.27 4.05
CA ALA A 116 4.04 3.64 4.16
C ALA A 116 5.53 3.70 4.54
N LEU A 117 5.95 2.88 5.50
CA LEU A 117 7.35 2.81 5.93
C LEU A 117 8.25 2.29 4.81
N SER A 118 7.82 1.25 4.08
CA SER A 118 8.59 0.72 2.95
C SER A 118 8.73 1.74 1.83
N ALA A 119 7.66 2.48 1.51
CA ALA A 119 7.70 3.56 0.53
C ALA A 119 8.65 4.68 0.96
N PHE A 120 8.59 5.08 2.24
CA PHE A 120 9.47 6.09 2.81
C PHE A 120 10.95 5.70 2.71
N HIS A 121 11.30 4.45 3.03
CA HIS A 121 12.67 3.94 2.93
C HIS A 121 13.23 4.00 1.49
N LYS A 122 12.35 3.98 0.50
CA LYS A 122 12.71 4.08 -0.93
C LYS A 122 12.62 5.49 -1.49
N GLY A 123 12.33 6.48 -0.66
CA GLY A 123 12.13 7.86 -1.10
C GLY A 123 10.88 8.07 -1.94
N ILE A 124 9.92 7.14 -1.89
CA ILE A 124 8.62 7.28 -2.58
C ILE A 124 7.69 8.13 -1.69
N PRO A 125 7.12 9.23 -2.21
CA PRO A 125 6.15 10.02 -1.47
C PRO A 125 4.96 9.19 -0.99
N VAL A 126 4.49 9.43 0.24
CA VAL A 126 3.34 8.74 0.81
C VAL A 126 2.15 9.68 0.93
N MET A 127 1.03 9.30 0.36
CA MET A 127 -0.26 9.96 0.54
C MET A 127 -1.13 9.12 1.47
N HIS A 128 -1.48 9.67 2.63
CA HIS A 128 -2.21 8.94 3.66
C HIS A 128 -3.66 9.44 3.75
N VAL A 129 -4.59 8.63 3.28
CA VAL A 129 -6.03 8.89 3.33
C VAL A 129 -6.57 8.47 4.71
N GLU A 130 -7.39 9.30 5.32
CA GLU A 130 -7.93 9.08 6.68
C GLU A 130 -6.80 8.88 7.72
N ALA A 131 -5.85 9.81 7.70
CA ALA A 131 -4.70 9.81 8.59
C ALA A 131 -5.04 10.40 9.97
N GLY A 132 -4.25 10.04 10.98
CA GLY A 132 -4.29 10.68 12.29
C GLY A 132 -5.36 10.15 13.24
N LEU A 133 -5.90 8.96 13.01
CA LEU A 133 -6.76 8.30 13.97
C LEU A 133 -5.99 8.04 15.27
N ARG A 134 -6.59 8.40 16.40
CA ARG A 134 -5.99 8.29 17.74
C ARG A 134 -7.01 7.84 18.75
N THR A 135 -6.57 7.10 19.75
CA THR A 135 -7.37 6.68 20.88
C THR A 135 -7.08 7.50 22.14
N GLY A 136 -5.90 8.13 22.22
CA GLY A 136 -5.42 8.85 23.37
C GLY A 136 -4.83 7.96 24.48
N ASP A 137 -4.80 6.64 24.27
CA ASP A 137 -4.16 5.69 25.17
C ASP A 137 -3.22 4.78 24.37
N ILE A 138 -1.91 4.99 24.54
CA ILE A 138 -0.87 4.22 23.85
C ILE A 138 -0.96 2.70 24.10
N ARG A 139 -1.70 2.26 25.09
CA ARG A 139 -1.88 0.86 25.44
C ARG A 139 -3.21 0.28 24.98
N SER A 140 -4.14 1.14 24.47
CA SER A 140 -5.48 0.68 24.06
C SER A 140 -6.20 1.70 23.18
N PRO A 141 -6.70 1.31 22.02
CA PRO A 141 -6.39 0.08 21.34
C PRO A 141 -5.07 0.18 20.58
N PHE A 142 -4.50 -0.96 20.32
CA PHE A 142 -3.41 -1.18 19.40
C PHE A 142 -4.00 -1.61 18.03
N PRO A 143 -3.49 -1.19 16.85
CA PRO A 143 -2.21 -0.51 16.60
C PRO A 143 -2.30 1.01 16.33
N GLU A 144 -3.43 1.66 16.53
CA GLU A 144 -3.71 3.04 16.11
C GLU A 144 -2.71 4.05 16.67
N GLU A 145 -2.25 3.85 17.89
CA GLU A 145 -1.29 4.75 18.54
C GLU A 145 0.16 4.57 18.05
N MET A 146 0.43 3.50 17.30
CA MET A 146 1.74 3.25 16.70
C MET A 146 1.84 3.76 15.26
N ASN A 147 0.75 3.69 14.51
CA ASN A 147 0.70 3.97 13.08
C ASN A 147 0.61 5.45 12.70
#